data_3b75c29a8ca34d7426eed13e86d31c81
#
_entry.id   3b75c29a8ca34d7426eed13e86d31c81
#
_cell.length_a   1.000
_cell.length_b   1.000
_cell.length_c   1.000
_cell.angle_alpha   90.00
_cell.angle_beta   90.00
_cell.angle_gamma   90.00
#
_symmetry.space_group_name_H-M   'P 1'
#
loop_
_entity.id
_entity.type
_entity.pdbx_description
1 polymer ?
#
loop_
_entity_poly.entity_id
_entity_poly.type
_entity_poly.pdbx_seq_one_letter_code
_entity_poly.pdbx_strand_id
1 'polypeptide(L)'
;MAETSEGAGSGEPATVGGGGHGGQRSPIVWQGLSALLLLAVGGIHLYLALNGVGGVLGLLFVLNAVGALVLAIAIVALRRRPLLVASVLSLLFMVGTLLALVLALTIGLFGIRETLDFQLVPTALVVESIGTIVLVVTTAMVFRLRRGV
;
A
#
# COMPACT_ATOMS: atom_id res chain seq x y z
N MET A 1 36.78 47.15 -56.67
CA MET A 1 37.53 46.35 -55.70
C MET A 1 36.44 45.77 -54.77
N ALA A 2 36.16 44.54 -54.95
CA ALA A 2 35.15 43.79 -54.19
C ALA A 2 35.89 42.90 -53.20
N GLU A 3 35.53 42.94 -51.93
CA GLU A 3 35.91 41.94 -50.94
C GLU A 3 34.68 41.27 -50.41
N THR A 4 34.59 40.02 -50.78
CA THR A 4 33.67 39.03 -50.31
C THR A 4 34.12 38.54 -48.93
N SER A 5 33.32 38.77 -47.90
CA SER A 5 33.48 38.15 -46.58
C SER A 5 32.59 36.91 -46.48
N GLU A 6 33.25 35.75 -46.47
CA GLU A 6 32.62 34.47 -46.17
C GLU A 6 32.28 34.38 -44.67
N GLY A 7 31.01 34.30 -44.37
CA GLY A 7 30.50 33.96 -43.04
C GLY A 7 30.51 32.46 -42.81
N ALA A 8 31.49 31.99 -42.04
CA ALA A 8 31.51 30.60 -41.56
C ALA A 8 30.35 30.34 -40.59
N GLY A 9 29.36 29.58 -41.04
CA GLY A 9 28.30 29.06 -40.19
C GLY A 9 28.84 27.94 -39.29
N SER A 10 29.04 28.24 -38.03
CA SER A 10 29.29 27.26 -36.99
C SER A 10 28.00 26.49 -36.71
N GLY A 11 27.93 25.27 -37.25
CA GLY A 11 26.88 24.32 -36.93
C GLY A 11 26.97 23.90 -35.45
N GLU A 12 26.03 24.36 -34.64
CA GLU A 12 25.83 23.86 -33.31
C GLU A 12 25.35 22.40 -33.40
N PRO A 13 26.01 21.44 -32.70
CA PRO A 13 25.49 20.08 -32.62
C PRO A 13 24.23 20.12 -31.78
N ALA A 14 23.10 19.76 -32.41
CA ALA A 14 21.86 19.50 -31.72
C ALA A 14 22.08 18.41 -30.65
N THR A 15 22.14 18.82 -29.40
CA THR A 15 22.07 17.91 -28.27
C THR A 15 20.69 17.25 -28.29
N VAL A 16 20.64 16.03 -28.79
CA VAL A 16 19.50 15.12 -28.61
C VAL A 16 19.39 14.86 -27.12
N GLY A 17 18.56 15.68 -26.47
CA GLY A 17 18.15 15.47 -25.09
C GLY A 17 17.40 14.14 -25.01
N GLY A 18 18.14 13.06 -24.71
CA GLY A 18 17.59 11.79 -24.31
C GLY A 18 16.76 12.01 -23.04
N GLY A 19 15.47 12.29 -23.22
CA GLY A 19 14.49 12.30 -22.15
C GLY A 19 14.41 10.92 -21.53
N GLY A 20 15.25 10.67 -20.53
CA GLY A 20 15.11 9.54 -19.64
C GLY A 20 13.75 9.62 -18.97
N HIS A 21 12.77 8.93 -19.52
CA HIS A 21 11.53 8.61 -18.84
C HIS A 21 11.85 7.63 -17.71
N GLY A 22 12.65 8.06 -16.74
CA GLY A 22 12.78 7.42 -15.44
C GLY A 22 11.40 7.46 -14.82
N GLY A 23 10.68 6.31 -14.95
CA GLY A 23 9.32 6.15 -14.53
C GLY A 23 9.16 6.55 -13.06
N GLN A 24 8.75 7.76 -12.81
CA GLN A 24 8.04 8.09 -11.59
C GLN A 24 6.77 7.23 -11.62
N ARG A 25 6.90 6.01 -11.13
CA ARG A 25 5.73 5.15 -10.89
C ARG A 25 4.83 5.95 -10.00
N SER A 26 3.78 6.46 -10.61
CA SER A 26 2.83 7.40 -10.03
C SER A 26 2.44 6.95 -8.62
N PRO A 27 2.41 7.83 -7.62
CA PRO A 27 1.92 7.50 -6.28
C PRO A 27 0.53 6.84 -6.32
N ILE A 28 -0.23 7.05 -7.39
CA ILE A 28 -1.52 6.42 -7.66
C ILE A 28 -1.41 4.89 -7.75
N VAL A 29 -0.34 4.35 -8.37
CA VAL A 29 -0.15 2.88 -8.46
C VAL A 29 0.04 2.28 -7.07
N TRP A 30 0.83 2.91 -6.22
CA TRP A 30 1.06 2.46 -4.84
C TRP A 30 -0.19 2.58 -3.97
N GLN A 31 -0.99 3.65 -4.16
CA GLN A 31 -2.29 3.80 -3.51
C GLN A 31 -3.26 2.70 -3.94
N GLY A 32 -3.33 2.41 -5.24
CA GLY A 32 -4.16 1.33 -5.78
C GLY A 32 -3.76 -0.05 -5.24
N LEU A 33 -2.45 -0.33 -5.20
CA LEU A 33 -1.93 -1.58 -4.66
C LEU A 33 -2.21 -1.71 -3.15
N SER A 34 -2.04 -0.62 -2.38
CA SER A 34 -2.38 -0.58 -0.96
C SER A 34 -3.87 -0.85 -0.71
N ALA A 35 -4.74 -0.22 -1.50
CA ALA A 35 -6.18 -0.44 -1.40
C ALA A 35 -6.56 -1.89 -1.73
N LEU A 36 -5.96 -2.47 -2.77
CA LEU A 36 -6.19 -3.86 -3.16
C LEU A 36 -5.80 -4.83 -2.03
N LEU A 37 -4.65 -4.62 -1.40
CA LEU A 37 -4.18 -5.47 -0.30
C LEU A 37 -5.05 -5.31 0.96
N LEU A 38 -5.50 -4.10 1.27
CA LEU A 38 -6.49 -3.87 2.34
C LEU A 38 -7.79 -4.62 2.05
N LEU A 39 -8.31 -4.56 0.83
CA LEU A 39 -9.51 -5.30 0.44
C LEU A 39 -9.30 -6.82 0.49
N ALA A 40 -8.12 -7.31 0.14
CA ALA A 40 -7.80 -8.73 0.24
C ALA A 40 -7.82 -9.20 1.71
N VAL A 41 -7.19 -8.45 2.62
CA VAL A 41 -7.25 -8.74 4.06
C VAL A 41 -8.68 -8.67 4.58
N GLY A 42 -9.42 -7.60 4.25
CA GLY A 42 -10.82 -7.47 4.63
C GLY A 42 -11.69 -8.63 4.11
N GLY A 43 -11.46 -9.06 2.87
CA GLY A 43 -12.15 -10.20 2.26
C GLY A 43 -11.88 -11.52 2.97
N ILE A 44 -10.63 -11.78 3.36
CA ILE A 44 -10.25 -12.97 4.14
C ILE A 44 -10.99 -12.98 5.49
N HIS A 45 -10.96 -11.87 6.22
CA HIS A 45 -11.61 -11.77 7.52
C HIS A 45 -13.13 -11.89 7.41
N LEU A 46 -13.73 -11.26 6.40
CA LEU A 46 -15.17 -11.42 6.15
C LEU A 46 -15.55 -12.85 5.81
N TYR A 47 -14.75 -13.51 4.95
CA TYR A 47 -14.97 -14.91 4.60
C TYR A 47 -14.93 -15.80 5.84
N LEU A 48 -13.94 -15.65 6.72
CA LEU A 48 -13.81 -16.42 7.95
C LEU A 48 -14.98 -16.15 8.91
N ALA A 49 -15.42 -14.90 9.05
CA ALA A 49 -16.58 -14.55 9.86
C ALA A 49 -17.87 -15.22 9.37
N LEU A 50 -18.06 -15.33 8.05
CA LEU A 50 -19.24 -15.93 7.44
C LEU A 50 -19.19 -17.45 7.40
N ASN A 51 -18.01 -18.08 7.50
CA ASN A 51 -17.80 -19.51 7.35
C ASN A 51 -17.47 -20.23 8.66
N GLY A 52 -18.00 -19.76 9.77
CA GLY A 52 -18.04 -20.53 11.01
C GLY A 52 -17.22 -19.95 12.17
N VAL A 53 -16.49 -18.86 11.99
CA VAL A 53 -15.85 -18.18 13.11
C VAL A 53 -16.87 -17.28 13.79
N GLY A 54 -17.48 -17.79 14.86
CA GLY A 54 -18.51 -17.09 15.63
C GLY A 54 -17.99 -16.37 16.86
N GLY A 55 -18.91 -15.86 17.69
CA GLY A 55 -18.61 -15.22 18.96
C GLY A 55 -17.82 -13.92 18.82
N VAL A 56 -17.00 -13.64 19.81
CA VAL A 56 -16.17 -12.40 19.85
C VAL A 56 -15.20 -12.32 18.67
N LEU A 57 -14.59 -13.44 18.28
CA LEU A 57 -13.64 -13.48 17.17
C LEU A 57 -14.32 -13.18 15.84
N GLY A 58 -15.50 -13.74 15.58
CA GLY A 58 -16.28 -13.43 14.39
C GLY A 58 -16.67 -11.96 14.30
N LEU A 59 -17.06 -11.35 15.44
CA LEU A 59 -17.32 -9.90 15.49
C LEU A 59 -16.07 -9.08 15.16
N LEU A 60 -14.92 -9.45 15.73
CA LEU A 60 -13.65 -8.78 15.44
C LEU A 60 -13.27 -8.91 13.96
N PHE A 61 -13.53 -10.03 13.32
CA PHE A 61 -13.30 -10.25 11.90
C PHE A 61 -14.19 -9.37 11.03
N VAL A 62 -15.47 -9.21 11.39
CA VAL A 62 -16.37 -8.27 10.70
C VAL A 62 -15.89 -6.84 10.86
N LEU A 63 -15.49 -6.42 12.05
CA LEU A 63 -14.95 -5.07 12.30
C LEU A 63 -13.66 -4.85 11.51
N ASN A 64 -12.80 -5.86 11.41
CA ASN A 64 -11.60 -5.82 10.60
C ASN A 64 -11.93 -5.64 9.11
N ALA A 65 -12.90 -6.39 8.58
CA ALA A 65 -13.33 -6.27 7.19
C ALA A 65 -13.89 -4.86 6.88
N VAL A 66 -14.71 -4.31 7.76
CA VAL A 66 -15.24 -2.94 7.65
C VAL A 66 -14.11 -1.90 7.71
N GLY A 67 -13.20 -2.04 8.67
CA GLY A 67 -12.03 -1.16 8.81
C GLY A 67 -11.15 -1.17 7.56
N ALA A 68 -10.85 -2.34 7.02
CA ALA A 68 -10.10 -2.51 5.79
C ALA A 68 -10.78 -1.83 4.58
N LEU A 69 -12.09 -1.98 4.45
CA LEU A 69 -12.87 -1.33 3.38
C LEU A 69 -12.82 0.20 3.49
N VAL A 70 -13.05 0.73 4.68
CA VAL A 70 -13.02 2.18 4.93
C VAL A 70 -11.63 2.76 4.62
N LEU A 71 -10.57 2.08 5.05
CA LEU A 71 -9.19 2.50 4.80
C LEU A 71 -8.81 2.39 3.32
N ALA A 72 -9.27 1.34 2.61
CA ALA A 72 -9.07 1.20 1.18
C ALA A 72 -9.71 2.35 0.39
N ILE A 73 -10.95 2.71 0.73
CA ILE A 73 -11.63 3.86 0.14
C ILE A 73 -10.88 5.16 0.49
N ALA A 74 -10.47 5.34 1.73
CA ALA A 74 -9.76 6.53 2.18
C ALA A 74 -8.44 6.75 1.42
N ILE A 75 -7.63 5.70 1.22
CA ILE A 75 -6.36 5.79 0.47
C ILE A 75 -6.58 6.24 -0.98
N VAL A 76 -7.66 5.78 -1.63
CA VAL A 76 -7.95 6.12 -3.02
C VAL A 76 -8.62 7.49 -3.15
N ALA A 77 -9.55 7.81 -2.26
CA ALA A 77 -10.38 9.01 -2.34
C ALA A 77 -9.68 10.27 -1.83
N LEU A 78 -8.86 10.15 -0.78
CA LEU A 78 -8.25 11.29 -0.11
C LEU A 78 -7.02 11.82 -0.85
N ARG A 79 -6.73 13.11 -0.65
CA ARG A 79 -5.59 13.82 -1.27
C ARG A 79 -4.89 14.68 -0.22
N ARG A 80 -3.63 15.02 -0.47
CA ARG A 80 -2.83 15.93 0.38
C ARG A 80 -2.71 15.46 1.84
N ARG A 81 -3.09 16.31 2.80
CA ARG A 81 -2.96 16.03 4.25
C ARG A 81 -3.75 14.82 4.72
N PRO A 82 -5.05 14.67 4.40
CA PRO A 82 -5.81 13.50 4.84
C PRO A 82 -5.31 12.18 4.24
N LEU A 83 -4.69 12.20 3.05
CA LEU A 83 -4.07 11.00 2.50
C LEU A 83 -2.92 10.47 3.37
N LEU A 84 -2.08 11.35 3.94
CA LEU A 84 -1.02 10.90 4.85
C LEU A 84 -1.63 10.24 6.10
N VAL A 85 -2.67 10.83 6.68
CA VAL A 85 -3.36 10.25 7.83
C VAL A 85 -3.94 8.88 7.47
N ALA A 86 -4.62 8.77 6.32
CA ALA A 86 -5.16 7.51 5.84
C ALA A 86 -4.05 6.45 5.63
N SER A 87 -2.91 6.83 5.04
CA SER A 87 -1.79 5.92 4.82
C SER A 87 -1.19 5.42 6.13
N VAL A 88 -1.00 6.30 7.11
CA VAL A 88 -0.49 5.94 8.44
C VAL A 88 -1.48 5.03 9.17
N LEU A 89 -2.78 5.37 9.16
CA LEU A 89 -3.81 4.53 9.78
C LEU A 89 -3.90 3.16 9.12
N SER A 90 -3.79 3.08 7.79
CA SER A 90 -3.78 1.82 7.06
C SER A 90 -2.55 0.98 7.39
N LEU A 91 -1.38 1.60 7.55
CA LEU A 91 -0.17 0.91 7.98
C LEU A 91 -0.31 0.37 9.40
N LEU A 92 -0.79 1.17 10.34
CA LEU A 92 -1.03 0.73 11.72
C LEU A 92 -2.07 -0.39 11.78
N PHE A 93 -3.13 -0.28 11.00
CA PHE A 93 -4.15 -1.32 10.86
C PHE A 93 -3.52 -2.64 10.37
N MET A 94 -2.75 -2.61 9.28
CA MET A 94 -2.13 -3.79 8.70
C MET A 94 -1.09 -4.44 9.65
N VAL A 95 -0.27 -3.62 10.30
CA VAL A 95 0.67 -4.11 11.33
C VAL A 95 -0.08 -4.72 12.51
N GLY A 96 -1.19 -4.10 12.92
CA GLY A 96 -2.03 -4.59 14.01
C GLY A 96 -2.65 -5.96 13.72
N THR A 97 -3.18 -6.17 12.50
CA THR A 97 -3.75 -7.47 12.09
C THR A 97 -2.67 -8.54 12.00
N LEU A 98 -1.53 -8.24 11.36
CA LEU A 98 -0.40 -9.15 11.28
C LEU A 98 0.12 -9.54 12.68
N LEU A 99 0.25 -8.57 13.59
CA LEU A 99 0.67 -8.83 14.96
C LEU A 99 -0.35 -9.71 15.71
N ALA A 100 -1.64 -9.44 15.55
CA ALA A 100 -2.70 -10.24 16.15
C ALA A 100 -2.64 -11.70 15.65
N LEU A 101 -2.42 -11.90 14.34
CA LEU A 101 -2.26 -13.23 13.75
C LEU A 101 -1.03 -13.95 14.29
N VAL A 102 0.12 -13.27 14.38
CA VAL A 102 1.36 -13.84 14.95
C VAL A 102 1.16 -14.21 16.43
N LEU A 103 0.47 -13.39 17.21
CA LEU A 103 0.14 -13.69 18.60
C LEU A 103 -0.80 -14.89 18.71
N ALA A 104 -1.82 -15.00 17.84
CA ALA A 104 -2.73 -16.13 17.81
C ALA A 104 -1.98 -17.45 17.50
N LEU A 105 -1.01 -17.42 16.58
CA LEU A 105 -0.18 -18.57 16.21
C LEU A 105 0.82 -18.99 17.29
N THR A 106 1.31 -18.07 18.10
CA THR A 106 2.38 -18.33 19.07
C THR A 106 1.86 -18.62 20.47
N ILE A 107 1.24 -17.65 21.09
CA ILE A 107 0.78 -17.73 22.49
C ILE A 107 -0.73 -17.94 22.61
N GLY A 108 -1.47 -17.77 21.52
CA GLY A 108 -2.93 -17.75 21.51
C GLY A 108 -3.50 -16.35 21.77
N LEU A 109 -4.67 -16.09 21.25
CA LEU A 109 -5.40 -14.84 21.41
C LEU A 109 -6.83 -15.15 21.85
N PHE A 110 -7.32 -14.51 22.90
CA PHE A 110 -8.67 -14.75 23.47
C PHE A 110 -8.97 -16.24 23.80
N GLY A 111 -7.93 -17.00 24.20
CA GLY A 111 -8.07 -18.44 24.50
C GLY A 111 -8.11 -19.34 23.26
N ILE A 112 -7.93 -18.78 22.07
CA ILE A 112 -7.89 -19.50 20.80
C ILE A 112 -6.43 -19.53 20.32
N ARG A 113 -5.93 -20.72 19.99
CA ARG A 113 -4.66 -20.91 19.30
C ARG A 113 -4.93 -21.27 17.85
N GLU A 114 -4.46 -20.43 16.97
CA GLU A 114 -4.46 -20.70 15.54
C GLU A 114 -3.33 -21.67 15.18
N THR A 115 -3.52 -22.43 14.11
CA THR A 115 -2.48 -23.28 13.52
C THR A 115 -2.34 -22.94 12.05
N LEU A 116 -1.18 -23.24 11.46
CA LEU A 116 -0.96 -23.00 10.04
C LEU A 116 -1.84 -23.85 9.13
N ASP A 117 -2.39 -24.96 9.67
CA ASP A 117 -3.34 -25.81 8.96
C ASP A 117 -4.77 -25.26 8.97
N PHE A 118 -5.03 -24.22 9.79
CA PHE A 118 -6.34 -23.60 9.81
C PHE A 118 -6.60 -22.82 8.52
N GLN A 119 -7.84 -22.89 8.06
CA GLN A 119 -8.26 -22.34 6.77
C GLN A 119 -7.84 -20.86 6.59
N LEU A 120 -7.12 -20.58 5.51
CA LEU A 120 -6.63 -19.25 5.10
C LEU A 120 -5.58 -18.60 6.00
N VAL A 121 -5.12 -19.19 7.11
CA VAL A 121 -4.06 -18.61 7.95
C VAL A 121 -2.77 -18.38 7.18
N PRO A 122 -2.22 -19.32 6.39
CA PRO A 122 -1.04 -19.06 5.58
C PRO A 122 -1.25 -17.94 4.55
N THR A 123 -2.44 -17.90 3.94
CA THR A 123 -2.81 -16.86 2.98
C THR A 123 -2.89 -15.48 3.64
N ALA A 124 -3.52 -15.39 4.81
CA ALA A 124 -3.60 -14.16 5.59
C ALA A 124 -2.20 -13.66 5.95
N LEU A 125 -1.33 -14.55 6.46
CA LEU A 125 0.05 -14.20 6.83
C LEU A 125 0.84 -13.62 5.66
N VAL A 126 0.73 -14.20 4.47
CA VAL A 126 1.40 -13.71 3.25
C VAL A 126 0.82 -12.35 2.83
N VAL A 127 -0.50 -12.23 2.75
CA VAL A 127 -1.17 -11.01 2.29
C VAL A 127 -0.91 -9.85 3.25
N GLU A 128 -0.98 -10.07 4.57
CA GLU A 128 -0.71 -9.06 5.59
C GLU A 128 0.77 -8.63 5.61
N SER A 129 1.70 -9.57 5.40
CA SER A 129 3.13 -9.26 5.30
C SER A 129 3.44 -8.40 4.08
N ILE A 130 2.95 -8.79 2.90
CA ILE A 130 3.11 -8.03 1.66
C ILE A 130 2.41 -6.66 1.79
N GLY A 131 1.20 -6.65 2.35
CA GLY A 131 0.43 -5.43 2.59
C GLY A 131 1.14 -4.44 3.49
N THR A 132 1.78 -4.93 4.55
CA THR A 132 2.60 -4.11 5.45
C THR A 132 3.76 -3.46 4.69
N ILE A 133 4.51 -4.23 3.89
CA ILE A 133 5.64 -3.71 3.09
C ILE A 133 5.16 -2.63 2.11
N VAL A 134 4.10 -2.90 1.37
CA VAL A 134 3.53 -1.96 0.39
C VAL A 134 3.05 -0.68 1.09
N LEU A 135 2.40 -0.77 2.24
CA LEU A 135 1.94 0.38 3.00
C LEU A 135 3.08 1.19 3.61
N VAL A 136 4.18 0.56 4.02
CA VAL A 136 5.41 1.26 4.42
C VAL A 136 5.94 2.10 3.27
N VAL A 137 6.07 1.51 2.08
CA VAL A 137 6.54 2.23 0.88
C VAL A 137 5.58 3.37 0.52
N THR A 138 4.28 3.11 0.48
CA THR A 138 3.27 4.12 0.15
C THR A 138 3.30 5.28 1.14
N THR A 139 3.35 4.99 2.44
CA THR A 139 3.41 6.02 3.50
C THR A 139 4.70 6.84 3.39
N ALA A 140 5.84 6.20 3.15
CA ALA A 140 7.11 6.88 2.96
C ALA A 140 7.11 7.80 1.72
N MET A 141 6.51 7.35 0.61
CA MET A 141 6.37 8.16 -0.60
C MET A 141 5.47 9.38 -0.37
N VAL A 142 4.30 9.17 0.24
CA VAL A 142 3.37 10.26 0.58
C VAL A 142 4.02 11.28 1.51
N PHE A 143 4.82 10.82 2.47
CA PHE A 143 5.55 11.68 3.39
C PHE A 143 6.65 12.49 2.70
N ARG A 144 7.44 11.87 1.80
CA ARG A 144 8.50 12.54 1.03
C ARG A 144 7.92 13.62 0.10
N LEU A 145 6.83 13.33 -0.59
CA LEU A 145 6.14 14.28 -1.46
C LEU A 145 5.66 15.53 -0.70
N ARG A 146 5.39 15.41 0.59
CA ARG A 146 5.00 16.55 1.44
C ARG A 146 6.16 17.39 1.93
N ARG A 147 7.35 16.81 2.05
CA ARG A 147 8.56 17.54 2.49
C ARG A 147 9.25 18.28 1.36
N GLY A 148 9.00 17.89 0.11
CA GLY A 148 9.57 18.54 -1.08
C GLY A 148 8.75 19.72 -1.61
N VAL A 149 7.68 20.10 -0.93
CA VAL A 149 6.87 21.30 -1.14
C VAL A 149 7.04 22.21 0.06
#